data_c359a6f36753c2dec54722d4e4df8cc4
#
_entry.id   c359a6f36753c2dec54722d4e4df8cc4
#
_cell.length_a   1.000
_cell.length_b   1.000
_cell.length_c   1.000
_cell.angle_alpha   90.00
_cell.angle_beta   90.00
_cell.angle_gamma   90.00
#
_symmetry.space_group_name_H-M   'P 1'
#
loop_
_entity.id
_entity.type
_entity.pdbx_description
1 polymer ?
#
loop_
_entity_poly.entity_id
_entity_poly.type
_entity_poly.pdbx_seq_one_letter_code
_entity_poly.pdbx_strand_id
1 'polypeptide(L)'
;MTSSNKYEDNLEKNSANYTELTPLSFLERTARVFPDHTAVIHGSIRRNWLETYKRCIKLASSLSNLGIGKGDTVAMMLPNVPAALEAHFGVPMCGAVLNALNIRLDAKTIAFILDHGESKVLLTDKEFSNTVKEALNLCKSKPIVIDVQDSLAPEGELLGETEYESFLESGDEDFGWQYPKDEWDAISLNYTSGTTGNPKGVVYHHRGAALNSIGNITTWGMQHQPRYLWTLPMFHCNGWCFPWTITAMGGTHVCLRKTEPGPIFQAILEHNITHMCGAPIVMGMLVNASSKEKKS
;
A
#
# COMPACT_ATOMS: atom_id res chain seq x y z
N MET A 1 -42.57 -27.69 5.62
CA MET A 1 -42.63 -26.71 4.51
C MET A 1 -42.20 -25.40 5.11
N THR A 2 -40.96 -25.01 4.90
CA THR A 2 -40.48 -23.66 5.25
C THR A 2 -41.16 -22.72 4.25
N SER A 3 -42.04 -21.83 4.76
CA SER A 3 -42.62 -20.79 3.91
C SER A 3 -41.45 -19.96 3.30
N SER A 4 -41.25 -20.03 2.00
CA SER A 4 -40.30 -19.16 1.35
C SER A 4 -40.71 -17.71 1.65
N ASN A 5 -39.75 -16.92 2.08
CA ASN A 5 -39.97 -15.50 2.30
C ASN A 5 -40.11 -14.84 0.92
N LYS A 6 -41.26 -14.22 0.61
CA LYS A 6 -41.51 -13.56 -0.67
C LYS A 6 -40.45 -12.53 -1.08
N TYR A 7 -39.61 -12.07 -0.14
CA TYR A 7 -38.49 -11.15 -0.41
C TYR A 7 -37.17 -11.89 -0.71
N GLU A 8 -37.20 -13.23 -0.80
CA GLU A 8 -36.03 -14.08 -1.10
C GLU A 8 -36.24 -14.90 -2.37
N ASP A 9 -37.53 -15.02 -2.84
CA ASP A 9 -37.87 -15.78 -4.04
C ASP A 9 -37.30 -15.10 -5.30
N ASN A 10 -36.45 -15.83 -6.05
CA ASN A 10 -35.78 -15.38 -7.27
C ASN A 10 -34.86 -14.16 -7.06
N LEU A 11 -34.32 -13.98 -5.86
CA LEU A 11 -33.43 -12.87 -5.49
C LEU A 11 -32.04 -13.39 -5.05
N GLU A 12 -31.62 -14.55 -5.53
CA GLU A 12 -30.32 -15.12 -5.23
C GLU A 12 -29.21 -14.23 -5.79
N LYS A 13 -28.07 -14.25 -5.09
CA LYS A 13 -26.86 -13.57 -5.54
C LYS A 13 -26.36 -14.19 -6.83
N ASN A 14 -26.03 -13.34 -7.81
CA ASN A 14 -25.42 -13.75 -9.07
C ASN A 14 -24.47 -12.63 -9.56
N SER A 15 -23.70 -12.88 -10.61
CA SER A 15 -22.71 -11.97 -11.14
C SER A 15 -23.26 -10.61 -11.64
N ALA A 16 -24.57 -10.49 -11.82
CA ALA A 16 -25.20 -9.23 -12.26
C ALA A 16 -25.63 -8.34 -11.09
N ASN A 17 -25.88 -8.93 -9.91
CA ASN A 17 -26.42 -8.19 -8.76
C ASN A 17 -25.55 -8.20 -7.51
N TYR A 18 -24.44 -8.96 -7.53
CA TYR A 18 -23.56 -9.08 -6.37
C TYR A 18 -22.10 -9.20 -6.79
N THR A 19 -21.24 -8.49 -6.06
CA THR A 19 -19.80 -8.69 -6.04
C THR A 19 -19.28 -8.42 -4.63
N GLU A 20 -18.20 -9.05 -4.25
CA GLU A 20 -17.55 -8.87 -2.96
C GLU A 20 -17.02 -7.45 -2.81
N LEU A 21 -17.22 -6.87 -1.63
CA LEU A 21 -16.73 -5.53 -1.31
C LEU A 21 -15.21 -5.57 -1.08
N THR A 22 -14.47 -4.97 -1.98
CA THR A 22 -13.01 -4.92 -1.92
C THR A 22 -12.48 -3.60 -2.49
N PRO A 23 -11.40 -3.02 -1.93
CA PRO A 23 -10.78 -1.83 -2.51
C PRO A 23 -10.05 -2.10 -3.84
N LEU A 24 -9.85 -3.36 -4.23
CA LEU A 24 -9.27 -3.72 -5.54
C LEU A 24 -10.15 -3.22 -6.69
N SER A 25 -11.48 -3.23 -6.51
CA SER A 25 -12.44 -2.69 -7.47
C SER A 25 -12.25 -1.19 -7.73
N PHE A 26 -11.72 -0.45 -6.75
CA PHE A 26 -11.45 0.99 -6.90
C PHE A 26 -10.35 1.24 -7.93
N LEU A 27 -9.26 0.46 -7.88
CA LEU A 27 -8.16 0.59 -8.82
C LEU A 27 -8.59 0.20 -10.23
N GLU A 28 -9.27 -0.96 -10.39
CA GLU A 28 -9.78 -1.42 -11.69
C GLU A 28 -10.71 -0.38 -12.32
N ARG A 29 -11.69 0.10 -11.53
CA ARG A 29 -12.62 1.14 -11.99
C ARG A 29 -11.88 2.41 -12.40
N THR A 30 -10.95 2.86 -11.58
CA THR A 30 -10.25 4.13 -11.81
C THR A 30 -9.34 4.06 -13.04
N ALA A 31 -8.65 2.94 -13.24
CA ALA A 31 -7.85 2.72 -14.45
C ALA A 31 -8.71 2.66 -15.72
N ARG A 32 -9.93 2.12 -15.62
CA ARG A 32 -10.88 2.08 -16.76
C ARG A 32 -11.49 3.44 -17.07
N VAL A 33 -11.85 4.23 -16.05
CA VAL A 33 -12.60 5.49 -16.23
C VAL A 33 -11.68 6.68 -16.47
N PHE A 34 -10.48 6.67 -15.88
CA PHE A 34 -9.50 7.76 -15.92
C PHE A 34 -8.10 7.25 -16.30
N PRO A 35 -7.94 6.47 -17.40
CA PRO A 35 -6.67 5.81 -17.73
C PRO A 35 -5.49 6.78 -17.80
N ASP A 36 -5.69 7.95 -18.38
CA ASP A 36 -4.64 8.94 -18.65
C ASP A 36 -4.43 9.95 -17.51
N HIS A 37 -5.30 9.94 -16.48
CA HIS A 37 -5.12 10.84 -15.35
C HIS A 37 -3.91 10.43 -14.50
N THR A 38 -3.14 11.41 -14.04
CA THR A 38 -1.95 11.16 -13.22
C THR A 38 -2.33 10.47 -11.91
N ALA A 39 -1.84 9.25 -11.72
CA ALA A 39 -2.03 8.45 -10.51
C ALA A 39 -0.95 8.70 -9.47
N VAL A 40 0.32 8.75 -9.91
CA VAL A 40 1.49 8.80 -9.02
C VAL A 40 2.49 9.85 -9.48
N ILE A 41 2.97 10.63 -8.52
CA ILE A 41 4.09 11.58 -8.64
C ILE A 41 5.14 11.23 -7.60
N HIS A 42 6.40 11.02 -8.02
CA HIS A 42 7.53 10.79 -7.13
C HIS A 42 8.85 11.25 -7.79
N GLY A 43 9.45 12.31 -7.31
CA GLY A 43 10.60 12.91 -7.98
C GLY A 43 10.27 13.24 -9.44
N SER A 44 11.01 12.63 -10.36
CA SER A 44 10.77 12.74 -11.81
C SER A 44 9.70 11.75 -12.33
N ILE A 45 9.32 10.75 -11.52
CA ILE A 45 8.35 9.75 -11.92
C ILE A 45 6.96 10.38 -12.00
N ARG A 46 6.30 10.13 -13.14
CA ARG A 46 4.89 10.42 -13.38
C ARG A 46 4.28 9.19 -14.04
N ARG A 47 3.25 8.63 -13.40
CA ARG A 47 2.52 7.48 -13.93
C ARG A 47 1.03 7.81 -13.95
N ASN A 48 0.34 7.38 -14.99
CA ASN A 48 -1.10 7.47 -15.06
C ASN A 48 -1.77 6.24 -14.40
N TRP A 49 -3.11 6.23 -14.36
CA TRP A 49 -3.84 5.14 -13.71
C TRP A 49 -3.75 3.82 -14.48
N LEU A 50 -3.67 3.86 -15.81
CA LEU A 50 -3.51 2.63 -16.60
C LEU A 50 -2.14 2.00 -16.36
N GLU A 51 -1.08 2.80 -16.37
CA GLU A 51 0.28 2.33 -16.06
C GLU A 51 0.37 1.77 -14.64
N THR A 52 -0.21 2.47 -13.66
CA THR A 52 -0.22 2.03 -12.26
C THR A 52 -0.96 0.71 -12.11
N TYR A 53 -2.11 0.55 -12.76
CA TYR A 53 -2.89 -0.68 -12.74
C TYR A 53 -2.12 -1.86 -13.33
N LYS A 54 -1.53 -1.69 -14.52
CA LYS A 54 -0.69 -2.72 -15.16
C LYS A 54 0.48 -3.15 -14.26
N ARG A 55 1.12 -2.22 -13.57
CA ARG A 55 2.20 -2.51 -12.63
C ARG A 55 1.72 -3.34 -11.44
N CYS A 56 0.54 -3.04 -10.90
CA CYS A 56 -0.07 -3.86 -9.84
C CYS A 56 -0.39 -5.28 -10.33
N ILE A 57 -0.89 -5.43 -11.57
CA ILE A 57 -1.13 -6.75 -12.19
C ILE A 57 0.19 -7.51 -12.35
N LYS A 58 1.25 -6.86 -12.85
CA LYS A 58 2.57 -7.46 -12.99
C LYS A 58 3.13 -7.91 -11.63
N LEU A 59 2.98 -7.10 -10.59
CA LEU A 59 3.38 -7.49 -9.23
C LEU A 59 2.63 -8.74 -8.77
N ALA A 60 1.30 -8.78 -8.96
CA ALA A 60 0.49 -9.94 -8.62
C ALA A 60 0.91 -11.19 -9.39
N SER A 61 1.17 -11.05 -10.70
CA SER A 61 1.66 -12.14 -11.57
C SER A 61 3.03 -12.65 -11.09
N SER A 62 3.98 -11.77 -10.85
CA SER A 62 5.33 -12.17 -10.39
C SER A 62 5.30 -12.86 -9.03
N LEU A 63 4.45 -12.38 -8.11
CA LEU A 63 4.24 -13.06 -6.81
C LEU A 63 3.61 -14.45 -7.01
N SER A 64 2.61 -14.56 -7.89
CA SER A 64 1.97 -15.86 -8.22
C SER A 64 2.98 -16.84 -8.84
N ASN A 65 3.91 -16.36 -9.69
CA ASN A 65 4.98 -17.19 -10.28
C ASN A 65 5.95 -17.72 -9.20
N LEU A 66 6.08 -17.04 -8.07
CA LEU A 66 6.81 -17.54 -6.89
C LEU A 66 5.97 -18.51 -6.04
N GLY A 67 4.74 -18.82 -6.43
CA GLY A 67 3.83 -19.66 -5.67
C GLY A 67 3.15 -18.93 -4.51
N ILE A 68 3.17 -17.60 -4.50
CA ILE A 68 2.48 -16.79 -3.49
C ILE A 68 1.01 -16.65 -3.86
N GLY A 69 0.12 -16.83 -2.89
CA GLY A 69 -1.32 -16.77 -3.10
C GLY A 69 -2.11 -16.62 -1.81
N LYS A 70 -3.37 -17.09 -1.82
CA LYS A 70 -4.28 -16.95 -0.67
C LYS A 70 -3.70 -17.56 0.61
N GLY A 71 -3.68 -16.75 1.65
CA GLY A 71 -3.17 -17.12 2.97
C GLY A 71 -1.67 -16.90 3.17
N ASP A 72 -0.93 -16.50 2.13
CA ASP A 72 0.47 -16.17 2.23
C ASP A 72 0.67 -14.71 2.63
N THR A 73 1.76 -14.43 3.32
CA THR A 73 2.11 -13.07 3.73
C THR A 73 3.27 -12.53 2.91
N VAL A 74 3.09 -11.34 2.35
CA VAL A 74 4.13 -10.53 1.72
C VAL A 74 4.40 -9.32 2.59
N ALA A 75 5.59 -9.26 3.17
CA ALA A 75 6.02 -8.11 3.96
C ALA A 75 6.55 -6.99 3.07
N MET A 76 6.35 -5.74 3.49
CA MET A 76 7.02 -4.59 2.90
C MET A 76 7.65 -3.70 3.97
N MET A 77 8.88 -3.27 3.76
CA MET A 77 9.59 -2.27 4.55
C MET A 77 10.03 -1.13 3.61
N LEU A 78 9.07 -0.28 3.30
CA LEU A 78 9.19 0.78 2.30
C LEU A 78 8.77 2.14 2.88
N PRO A 79 9.45 3.24 2.50
CA PRO A 79 8.94 4.58 2.75
C PRO A 79 7.76 4.89 1.82
N ASN A 80 7.31 6.13 1.80
CA ASN A 80 6.24 6.56 0.89
C ASN A 80 6.78 6.70 -0.56
N VAL A 81 6.83 5.58 -1.26
CA VAL A 81 7.30 5.46 -2.65
C VAL A 81 6.26 4.73 -3.52
N PRO A 82 6.35 4.82 -4.86
CA PRO A 82 5.39 4.16 -5.75
C PRO A 82 5.23 2.66 -5.49
N ALA A 83 6.32 1.93 -5.22
CA ALA A 83 6.29 0.50 -4.91
C ALA A 83 5.44 0.18 -3.66
N ALA A 84 5.43 1.07 -2.64
CA ALA A 84 4.57 0.90 -1.48
C ALA A 84 3.09 1.02 -1.84
N LEU A 85 2.72 1.98 -2.70
CA LEU A 85 1.36 2.10 -3.21
C LEU A 85 0.96 0.86 -4.03
N GLU A 86 1.83 0.42 -4.94
CA GLU A 86 1.59 -0.74 -5.80
C GLU A 86 1.42 -2.02 -4.97
N ALA A 87 2.17 -2.19 -3.87
CA ALA A 87 2.04 -3.33 -2.97
C ALA A 87 0.66 -3.41 -2.30
N HIS A 88 -0.01 -2.26 -2.01
CA HIS A 88 -1.35 -2.24 -1.44
C HIS A 88 -2.43 -2.82 -2.37
N PHE A 89 -2.13 -2.96 -3.64
CA PHE A 89 -3.01 -3.56 -4.64
C PHE A 89 -2.45 -4.88 -5.18
N GLY A 90 -1.22 -4.90 -5.65
CA GLY A 90 -0.63 -6.07 -6.31
C GLY A 90 -0.52 -7.29 -5.39
N VAL A 91 -0.22 -7.10 -4.11
CA VAL A 91 -0.18 -8.21 -3.14
C VAL A 91 -1.57 -8.84 -2.95
N PRO A 92 -2.64 -8.09 -2.62
CA PRO A 92 -3.95 -8.70 -2.49
C PRO A 92 -4.57 -9.15 -3.83
N MET A 93 -4.13 -8.63 -4.99
CA MET A 93 -4.54 -9.13 -6.31
C MET A 93 -4.08 -10.57 -6.58
N CYS A 94 -2.97 -11.03 -5.98
CA CYS A 94 -2.62 -12.46 -6.03
C CYS A 94 -3.25 -13.28 -4.89
N GLY A 95 -4.08 -12.64 -4.04
CA GLY A 95 -4.75 -13.27 -2.90
C GLY A 95 -3.94 -13.27 -1.61
N ALA A 96 -2.72 -12.75 -1.63
CA ALA A 96 -1.84 -12.69 -0.45
C ALA A 96 -2.20 -11.52 0.48
N VAL A 97 -1.65 -11.57 1.69
CA VAL A 97 -1.86 -10.57 2.75
C VAL A 97 -0.65 -9.64 2.83
N LEU A 98 -0.87 -8.34 2.70
CA LEU A 98 0.19 -7.35 2.82
C LEU A 98 0.54 -7.09 4.29
N ASN A 99 1.78 -7.38 4.70
CA ASN A 99 2.31 -7.03 6.02
C ASN A 99 3.19 -5.77 5.93
N ALA A 100 2.62 -4.62 6.26
CA ALA A 100 3.31 -3.34 6.17
C ALA A 100 4.12 -3.05 7.45
N LEU A 101 5.45 -3.16 7.38
CA LEU A 101 6.35 -2.96 8.52
C LEU A 101 6.64 -1.47 8.75
N ASN A 102 6.72 -1.11 10.02
CA ASN A 102 7.21 0.22 10.38
C ASN A 102 8.73 0.29 10.12
N ILE A 103 9.14 1.23 9.27
CA ILE A 103 10.54 1.45 8.86
C ILE A 103 11.48 1.92 9.98
N ARG A 104 10.95 2.19 11.17
CA ARG A 104 11.72 2.65 12.35
C ARG A 104 11.97 1.54 13.38
N LEU A 105 11.55 0.30 13.08
CA LEU A 105 11.74 -0.84 13.97
C LEU A 105 13.20 -1.27 13.99
N ASP A 106 13.61 -1.84 15.13
CA ASP A 106 14.89 -2.52 15.27
C ASP A 106 14.88 -3.93 14.63
N ALA A 107 16.05 -4.48 14.37
CA ALA A 107 16.21 -5.74 13.68
C ALA A 107 15.54 -6.94 14.39
N LYS A 108 15.51 -6.97 15.73
CA LYS A 108 14.88 -8.04 16.50
C LYS A 108 13.37 -8.02 16.34
N THR A 109 12.79 -6.83 16.38
CA THR A 109 11.35 -6.62 16.18
C THR A 109 10.94 -6.98 14.75
N ILE A 110 11.74 -6.59 13.75
CA ILE A 110 11.50 -6.96 12.35
C ILE A 110 11.55 -8.49 12.20
N ALA A 111 12.61 -9.15 12.73
CA ALA A 111 12.74 -10.60 12.68
C ALA A 111 11.53 -11.30 13.32
N PHE A 112 11.09 -10.82 14.49
CA PHE A 112 9.88 -11.34 15.14
C PHE A 112 8.64 -11.22 14.25
N ILE A 113 8.43 -10.06 13.63
CA ILE A 113 7.26 -9.81 12.78
C ILE A 113 7.29 -10.70 11.53
N LEU A 114 8.45 -10.84 10.89
CA LEU A 114 8.61 -11.70 9.72
C LEU A 114 8.31 -13.17 10.05
N ASP A 115 8.84 -13.66 11.19
CA ASP A 115 8.61 -15.04 11.65
C ASP A 115 7.16 -15.28 12.09
N HIS A 116 6.60 -14.37 12.92
CA HIS A 116 5.24 -14.50 13.45
C HIS A 116 4.17 -14.32 12.36
N GLY A 117 4.42 -13.45 11.40
CA GLY A 117 3.54 -13.23 10.24
C GLY A 117 3.77 -14.23 9.11
N GLU A 118 4.70 -15.18 9.27
CA GLU A 118 5.05 -16.20 8.27
C GLU A 118 5.31 -15.59 6.89
N SER A 119 6.07 -14.47 6.86
CA SER A 119 6.32 -13.73 5.63
C SER A 119 7.18 -14.54 4.67
N LYS A 120 6.66 -14.81 3.46
CA LYS A 120 7.35 -15.54 2.40
C LYS A 120 8.18 -14.66 1.49
N VAL A 121 7.79 -13.40 1.34
CA VAL A 121 8.47 -12.38 0.54
C VAL A 121 8.63 -11.12 1.38
N LEU A 122 9.74 -10.42 1.20
CA LEU A 122 10.01 -9.11 1.78
C LEU A 122 10.40 -8.14 0.66
N LEU A 123 9.53 -7.15 0.42
CA LEU A 123 9.86 -5.98 -0.40
C LEU A 123 10.56 -4.96 0.50
N THR A 124 11.80 -4.59 0.22
CA THR A 124 12.56 -3.66 1.08
C THR A 124 13.30 -2.60 0.29
N ASP A 125 13.30 -1.38 0.80
CA ASP A 125 14.11 -0.30 0.21
C ASP A 125 15.56 -0.43 0.68
N LYS A 126 16.51 -0.22 -0.22
CA LYS A 126 17.95 -0.30 0.07
C LYS A 126 18.40 0.61 1.23
N GLU A 127 17.68 1.71 1.51
CA GLU A 127 17.95 2.61 2.65
C GLU A 127 17.94 1.85 3.99
N PHE A 128 17.16 0.78 4.09
CA PHE A 128 17.03 -0.01 5.33
C PHE A 128 17.92 -1.26 5.35
N SER A 129 18.81 -1.43 4.38
CA SER A 129 19.61 -2.64 4.17
C SER A 129 20.35 -3.10 5.42
N ASN A 130 20.98 -2.22 6.17
CA ASN A 130 21.72 -2.58 7.40
C ASN A 130 20.81 -3.25 8.45
N THR A 131 19.67 -2.63 8.75
CA THR A 131 18.72 -3.14 9.74
C THR A 131 18.04 -4.42 9.25
N VAL A 132 17.69 -4.47 7.96
CA VAL A 132 17.06 -5.66 7.34
C VAL A 132 18.03 -6.83 7.29
N LYS A 133 19.29 -6.61 6.95
CA LYS A 133 20.35 -7.64 6.95
C LYS A 133 20.52 -8.28 8.34
N GLU A 134 20.55 -7.45 9.37
CA GLU A 134 20.58 -7.93 10.75
C GLU A 134 19.32 -8.73 11.10
N ALA A 135 18.14 -8.23 10.73
CA ALA A 135 16.87 -8.92 10.96
C ALA A 135 16.82 -10.29 10.26
N LEU A 136 17.23 -10.37 9.00
CA LEU A 136 17.28 -11.62 8.24
C LEU A 136 18.23 -12.66 8.84
N ASN A 137 19.32 -12.22 9.49
CA ASN A 137 20.21 -13.12 10.23
C ASN A 137 19.53 -13.69 11.49
N LEU A 138 18.62 -12.96 12.11
CA LEU A 138 17.88 -13.36 13.30
C LEU A 138 16.62 -14.17 12.96
N CYS A 139 16.05 -14.02 11.75
CA CYS A 139 14.86 -14.73 11.32
C CYS A 139 15.07 -16.24 11.22
N LYS A 140 14.06 -16.99 11.66
CA LYS A 140 13.91 -18.43 11.41
C LYS A 140 13.36 -18.67 10.00
N SER A 141 12.34 -17.91 9.62
CA SER A 141 11.87 -17.82 8.25
C SER A 141 12.95 -17.21 7.37
N LYS A 142 12.97 -17.57 6.10
CA LYS A 142 13.91 -17.02 5.11
C LYS A 142 13.07 -16.45 3.96
N PRO A 143 12.48 -15.28 4.14
CA PRO A 143 11.69 -14.69 3.07
C PRO A 143 12.55 -14.40 1.84
N ILE A 144 11.98 -14.55 0.66
CA ILE A 144 12.60 -14.08 -0.59
C ILE A 144 12.63 -12.55 -0.53
N VAL A 145 13.83 -11.98 -0.66
CA VAL A 145 14.01 -10.51 -0.61
C VAL A 145 13.98 -9.94 -2.01
N ILE A 146 13.18 -8.90 -2.19
CA ILE A 146 13.10 -8.11 -3.42
C ILE A 146 13.44 -6.67 -3.06
N ASP A 147 14.52 -6.17 -3.64
CA ASP A 147 15.05 -4.84 -3.34
C ASP A 147 14.34 -3.76 -4.15
N VAL A 148 13.90 -2.71 -3.50
CA VAL A 148 13.38 -1.51 -4.16
C VAL A 148 14.49 -0.48 -4.24
N GLN A 149 14.86 -0.10 -5.47
CA GLN A 149 15.81 0.96 -5.74
C GLN A 149 15.07 2.23 -6.14
N ASP A 150 15.21 3.25 -5.32
CA ASP A 150 14.69 4.58 -5.63
C ASP A 150 15.86 5.52 -5.88
N SER A 151 15.80 6.28 -6.95
CA SER A 151 16.84 7.27 -7.29
C SER A 151 16.97 8.39 -6.25
N LEU A 152 15.95 8.59 -5.42
CA LEU A 152 15.95 9.56 -4.32
C LEU A 152 16.37 8.92 -2.99
N ALA A 153 16.63 7.61 -2.96
CA ALA A 153 17.05 6.92 -1.76
C ALA A 153 18.51 7.27 -1.40
N PRO A 154 18.84 7.30 -0.10
CA PRO A 154 20.23 7.24 0.35
C PRO A 154 20.94 6.00 -0.17
N GLU A 155 22.26 5.96 0.00
CA GLU A 155 23.05 4.77 -0.29
C GLU A 155 22.62 3.59 0.60
N GLY A 156 22.77 2.37 0.08
CA GLY A 156 22.45 1.14 0.76
C GLY A 156 22.80 -0.07 -0.09
N GLU A 157 22.88 -1.25 0.52
CA GLU A 157 23.17 -2.51 -0.16
C GLU A 157 21.88 -3.12 -0.74
N LEU A 158 22.01 -3.89 -1.81
CA LEU A 158 20.95 -4.80 -2.27
C LEU A 158 21.12 -6.12 -1.51
N LEU A 159 20.04 -6.64 -0.96
CA LEU A 159 20.04 -7.83 -0.10
C LEU A 159 19.45 -9.05 -0.80
N GLY A 160 18.59 -8.84 -1.79
CA GLY A 160 17.92 -9.87 -2.57
C GLY A 160 18.65 -10.21 -3.85
N GLU A 161 18.17 -11.26 -4.51
CA GLU A 161 18.67 -11.67 -5.83
C GLU A 161 17.97 -10.90 -6.97
N THR A 162 16.89 -10.20 -6.66
CA THR A 162 16.04 -9.52 -7.66
C THR A 162 15.70 -8.10 -7.19
N GLU A 163 15.78 -7.19 -8.12
CA GLU A 163 15.34 -5.80 -7.96
C GLU A 163 13.88 -5.67 -8.41
N TYR A 164 13.14 -4.74 -7.81
CA TYR A 164 11.69 -4.60 -7.95
C TYR A 164 11.23 -4.36 -9.40
N GLU A 165 11.91 -3.51 -10.15
CA GLU A 165 11.52 -3.26 -11.56
C GLU A 165 11.74 -4.51 -12.41
N SER A 166 12.87 -5.22 -12.24
CA SER A 166 13.13 -6.49 -12.91
C SER A 166 12.13 -7.58 -12.47
N PHE A 167 11.72 -7.56 -11.20
CA PHE A 167 10.69 -8.46 -10.71
C PHE A 167 9.33 -8.20 -11.37
N LEU A 168 8.94 -6.94 -11.55
CA LEU A 168 7.73 -6.57 -12.29
C LEU A 168 7.82 -6.96 -13.78
N GLU A 169 9.00 -6.81 -14.41
CA GLU A 169 9.19 -7.21 -15.80
C GLU A 169 8.99 -8.70 -16.03
N SER A 170 9.21 -9.54 -15.03
CA SER A 170 8.94 -10.98 -15.10
C SER A 170 7.45 -11.33 -15.00
N GLY A 171 6.60 -10.38 -14.66
CA GLY A 171 5.15 -10.55 -14.52
C GLY A 171 4.40 -10.26 -15.83
N ASP A 172 3.31 -11.00 -16.01
CA ASP A 172 2.39 -10.84 -17.13
C ASP A 172 1.41 -9.69 -16.83
N GLU A 173 1.29 -8.72 -17.74
CA GLU A 173 0.34 -7.60 -17.61
C GLU A 173 -1.11 -8.01 -17.90
N ASP A 174 -1.33 -9.17 -18.52
CA ASP A 174 -2.65 -9.76 -18.79
C ASP A 174 -3.02 -10.82 -17.74
N PHE A 175 -2.29 -10.91 -16.63
CA PHE A 175 -2.57 -11.85 -15.54
C PHE A 175 -4.00 -11.69 -15.04
N GLY A 176 -4.77 -12.77 -15.08
CA GLY A 176 -6.18 -12.81 -14.68
C GLY A 176 -6.34 -12.85 -13.16
N TRP A 177 -6.11 -11.75 -12.48
CA TRP A 177 -6.34 -11.66 -11.04
C TRP A 177 -7.84 -11.81 -10.70
N GLN A 178 -8.13 -12.25 -9.48
CA GLN A 178 -9.49 -12.54 -9.03
C GLN A 178 -9.86 -11.68 -7.81
N TYR A 179 -11.13 -11.31 -7.71
CA TYR A 179 -11.67 -10.78 -6.45
C TYR A 179 -11.58 -11.81 -5.33
N PRO A 180 -11.52 -11.39 -4.05
CA PRO A 180 -11.61 -12.33 -2.94
C PRO A 180 -12.91 -13.12 -3.06
N LYS A 181 -12.88 -14.42 -2.72
CA LYS A 181 -14.09 -15.24 -2.69
C LYS A 181 -15.02 -14.90 -1.55
N ASP A 182 -14.45 -14.29 -0.51
CA ASP A 182 -15.16 -13.77 0.66
C ASP A 182 -14.58 -12.39 0.97
N GLU A 183 -15.43 -11.38 1.08
CA GLU A 183 -15.02 -10.03 1.48
C GLU A 183 -14.46 -9.95 2.91
N TRP A 184 -14.58 -11.04 3.69
CA TRP A 184 -13.98 -11.22 5.01
C TRP A 184 -12.55 -11.77 4.94
N ASP A 185 -12.07 -12.18 3.75
CA ASP A 185 -10.68 -12.57 3.57
C ASP A 185 -9.73 -11.43 3.97
N ALA A 186 -8.57 -11.80 4.53
CA ALA A 186 -7.57 -10.83 4.95
C ALA A 186 -6.95 -10.09 3.75
N ILE A 187 -6.85 -8.77 3.84
CA ILE A 187 -6.16 -7.94 2.85
C ILE A 187 -4.82 -7.46 3.37
N SER A 188 -4.73 -7.21 4.68
CA SER A 188 -3.48 -6.71 5.27
C SER A 188 -3.33 -7.12 6.74
N LEU A 189 -2.06 -7.21 7.16
CA LEU A 189 -1.60 -7.49 8.51
C LEU A 189 -0.75 -6.32 8.99
N ASN A 190 -1.11 -5.73 10.14
CA ASN A 190 -0.39 -4.62 10.73
C ASN A 190 0.02 -4.96 12.16
N TYR A 191 1.25 -4.65 12.54
CA TYR A 191 1.71 -4.90 13.90
C TYR A 191 1.65 -3.64 14.76
N THR A 192 1.12 -3.79 15.96
CA THR A 192 1.14 -2.73 16.97
C THR A 192 2.50 -2.69 17.64
N SER A 193 2.89 -1.52 18.17
CA SER A 193 4.17 -1.31 18.87
C SER A 193 4.28 -2.03 20.22
N GLY A 194 3.23 -2.73 20.67
CA GLY A 194 3.20 -3.53 21.90
C GLY A 194 3.81 -2.84 23.13
N THR A 195 3.02 -2.14 23.92
CA THR A 195 3.52 -1.45 25.13
C THR A 195 3.83 -2.41 26.29
N THR A 196 3.41 -3.69 26.21
CA THR A 196 3.47 -4.66 27.33
C THR A 196 3.95 -6.05 26.89
N GLY A 197 4.64 -6.19 25.77
CA GLY A 197 5.11 -7.49 25.28
C GLY A 197 5.41 -7.48 23.78
N ASN A 198 5.41 -8.65 23.16
CA ASN A 198 5.61 -8.77 21.72
C ASN A 198 4.54 -8.00 20.91
N PRO A 199 4.89 -7.44 19.75
CA PRO A 199 3.93 -6.81 18.85
C PRO A 199 2.77 -7.76 18.52
N LYS A 200 1.55 -7.20 18.43
CA LYS A 200 0.34 -7.95 18.08
C LYS A 200 -0.03 -7.67 16.63
N GLY A 201 -0.29 -8.73 15.87
CA GLY A 201 -0.80 -8.64 14.51
C GLY A 201 -2.30 -8.28 14.50
N VAL A 202 -2.64 -7.21 13.78
CA VAL A 202 -4.02 -6.77 13.52
C VAL A 202 -4.34 -7.04 12.07
N VAL A 203 -5.34 -7.86 11.81
CA VAL A 203 -5.76 -8.25 10.47
C VAL A 203 -6.88 -7.33 9.98
N TYR A 204 -6.70 -6.74 8.81
CA TYR A 204 -7.76 -6.08 8.07
C TYR A 204 -8.36 -7.05 7.05
N HIS A 205 -9.66 -7.00 6.85
CA HIS A 205 -10.34 -7.72 5.78
C HIS A 205 -10.76 -6.77 4.65
N HIS A 206 -10.99 -7.30 3.45
CA HIS A 206 -11.33 -6.52 2.26
C HIS A 206 -12.52 -5.58 2.48
N ARG A 207 -13.61 -6.09 3.08
CA ARG A 207 -14.81 -5.29 3.40
C ARG A 207 -14.47 -4.09 4.29
N GLY A 208 -13.70 -4.30 5.37
CA GLY A 208 -13.33 -3.23 6.29
C GLY A 208 -12.50 -2.14 5.62
N ALA A 209 -11.52 -2.54 4.81
CA ALA A 209 -10.68 -1.62 4.06
C ALA A 209 -11.50 -0.78 3.05
N ALA A 210 -12.43 -1.41 2.33
CA ALA A 210 -13.31 -0.71 1.39
C ALA A 210 -14.27 0.26 2.08
N LEU A 211 -14.93 -0.18 3.16
CA LEU A 211 -15.88 0.68 3.92
C LEU A 211 -15.16 1.86 4.58
N ASN A 212 -13.97 1.63 5.15
CA ASN A 212 -13.21 2.72 5.76
C ASN A 212 -12.76 3.74 4.69
N SER A 213 -12.38 3.27 3.51
CA SER A 213 -12.04 4.16 2.40
C SER A 213 -13.21 5.04 1.98
N ILE A 214 -14.41 4.48 1.88
CA ILE A 214 -15.65 5.23 1.58
C ILE A 214 -15.98 6.18 2.75
N GLY A 215 -15.80 5.73 3.99
CA GLY A 215 -15.97 6.54 5.19
C GLY A 215 -15.06 7.78 5.19
N ASN A 216 -13.80 7.63 4.80
CA ASN A 216 -12.86 8.76 4.67
C ASN A 216 -13.34 9.78 3.65
N ILE A 217 -13.81 9.35 2.48
CA ILE A 217 -14.35 10.23 1.44
C ILE A 217 -15.52 11.05 1.99
N THR A 218 -16.46 10.35 2.62
CA THR A 218 -17.69 10.96 3.12
C THR A 218 -17.42 11.93 4.27
N THR A 219 -16.61 11.52 5.25
CA THR A 219 -16.30 12.32 6.44
C THR A 219 -15.50 13.57 6.10
N TRP A 220 -14.60 13.47 5.13
CA TRP A 220 -13.79 14.62 4.71
C TRP A 220 -14.50 15.53 3.69
N GLY A 221 -15.60 15.07 3.08
CA GLY A 221 -16.20 15.77 1.94
C GLY A 221 -15.25 15.88 0.76
N MET A 222 -14.49 14.81 0.51
CA MET A 222 -13.40 14.82 -0.46
C MET A 222 -13.92 15.05 -1.88
N GLN A 223 -13.37 16.06 -2.55
CA GLN A 223 -13.68 16.35 -3.95
C GLN A 223 -13.08 15.29 -4.87
N HIS A 224 -13.67 15.13 -6.05
CA HIS A 224 -13.18 14.23 -7.08
C HIS A 224 -11.77 14.61 -7.55
N GLN A 225 -10.92 13.62 -7.83
CA GLN A 225 -9.53 13.78 -8.25
C GLN A 225 -8.66 14.62 -7.27
N PRO A 226 -8.66 14.30 -5.97
CA PRO A 226 -7.80 14.99 -5.01
C PRO A 226 -6.32 14.77 -5.34
N ARG A 227 -5.49 15.75 -5.00
CA ARG A 227 -4.04 15.60 -5.01
C ARG A 227 -3.55 15.45 -3.59
N TYR A 228 -3.19 14.20 -3.24
CA TYR A 228 -2.86 13.83 -1.88
C TYR A 228 -1.36 13.72 -1.67
N LEU A 229 -0.81 14.52 -0.75
CA LEU A 229 0.60 14.45 -0.37
C LEU A 229 0.80 13.44 0.76
N TRP A 230 1.65 12.47 0.51
CA TRP A 230 1.99 11.41 1.46
C TRP A 230 2.97 11.88 2.53
N THR A 231 2.49 12.60 3.51
CA THR A 231 3.17 12.94 4.77
C THR A 231 2.85 11.93 5.88
N LEU A 232 1.72 11.23 5.78
CA LEU A 232 1.38 10.08 6.61
C LEU A 232 2.12 8.84 6.08
N PRO A 233 2.80 8.02 6.92
CA PRO A 233 3.44 6.80 6.44
C PRO A 233 2.42 5.79 5.90
N MET A 234 2.64 5.28 4.67
CA MET A 234 1.77 4.26 4.07
C MET A 234 1.76 2.96 4.86
N PHE A 235 2.86 2.63 5.55
CA PHE A 235 2.94 1.42 6.37
C PHE A 235 2.12 1.51 7.66
N HIS A 236 1.88 2.71 8.20
CA HIS A 236 1.21 2.87 9.50
C HIS A 236 -0.29 2.72 9.36
N CYS A 237 -0.84 1.63 9.92
CA CYS A 237 -2.26 1.27 9.78
C CYS A 237 -2.72 1.34 8.30
N ASN A 238 -1.89 0.84 7.40
CA ASN A 238 -2.02 0.96 5.93
C ASN A 238 -2.40 2.37 5.47
N GLY A 239 -1.61 3.34 5.96
CA GLY A 239 -1.82 4.75 5.62
C GLY A 239 -3.26 5.20 5.85
N TRP A 240 -3.95 4.66 6.89
CA TRP A 240 -5.34 4.93 7.25
C TRP A 240 -6.32 4.70 6.09
N CYS A 241 -6.05 3.69 5.28
CA CYS A 241 -6.80 3.35 4.06
C CYS A 241 -6.73 4.39 2.94
N PHE A 242 -5.89 5.43 3.05
CA PHE A 242 -5.76 6.44 1.99
C PHE A 242 -5.15 5.92 0.68
N PRO A 243 -4.33 4.83 0.62
CA PRO A 243 -3.98 4.23 -0.67
C PRO A 243 -5.23 3.89 -1.49
N TRP A 244 -6.22 3.31 -0.85
CA TRP A 244 -7.49 2.93 -1.47
C TRP A 244 -8.48 4.08 -1.60
N THR A 245 -8.55 4.99 -0.59
CA THR A 245 -9.42 6.18 -0.59
C THR A 245 -9.14 7.10 -1.78
N ILE A 246 -7.87 7.49 -1.96
CA ILE A 246 -7.46 8.40 -3.04
C ILE A 246 -7.66 7.74 -4.41
N THR A 247 -7.38 6.44 -4.50
CA THR A 247 -7.63 5.64 -5.70
C THR A 247 -9.11 5.61 -6.06
N ALA A 248 -10.02 5.40 -5.08
CA ALA A 248 -11.47 5.41 -5.31
C ALA A 248 -11.97 6.73 -5.90
N MET A 249 -11.31 7.84 -5.56
CA MET A 249 -11.62 9.19 -6.04
C MET A 249 -10.92 9.56 -7.36
N GLY A 250 -10.13 8.63 -7.96
CA GLY A 250 -9.33 8.92 -9.15
C GLY A 250 -8.29 10.01 -8.92
N GLY A 251 -7.81 10.15 -7.68
CA GLY A 251 -6.88 11.20 -7.28
C GLY A 251 -5.44 10.95 -7.69
N THR A 252 -4.55 11.86 -7.30
CA THR A 252 -3.11 11.74 -7.53
C THR A 252 -2.41 11.51 -6.21
N HIS A 253 -1.62 10.44 -6.12
CA HIS A 253 -0.72 10.16 -5.00
C HIS A 253 0.63 10.87 -5.22
N VAL A 254 0.92 11.89 -4.44
CA VAL A 254 2.21 12.55 -4.43
C VAL A 254 3.06 11.96 -3.31
N CYS A 255 3.99 11.09 -3.69
CA CYS A 255 4.85 10.38 -2.75
C CYS A 255 5.99 11.27 -2.24
N LEU A 256 6.23 11.21 -0.94
CA LEU A 256 7.29 11.95 -0.27
C LEU A 256 8.06 11.03 0.67
N ARG A 257 9.34 10.73 0.35
CA ARG A 257 10.18 9.83 1.16
C ARG A 257 10.41 10.35 2.57
N LYS A 258 10.68 11.65 2.70
CA LYS A 258 11.00 12.30 3.98
C LYS A 258 10.02 13.41 4.28
N THR A 259 9.45 13.36 5.47
CA THR A 259 8.52 14.37 5.97
C THR A 259 9.31 15.52 6.60
N GLU A 260 9.73 16.47 5.77
CA GLU A 260 10.48 17.67 6.15
C GLU A 260 9.76 18.93 5.63
N PRO A 261 9.83 20.08 6.33
CA PRO A 261 9.08 21.28 5.96
C PRO A 261 9.34 21.77 4.52
N GLY A 262 10.60 21.91 4.13
CA GLY A 262 10.98 22.42 2.80
C GLY A 262 10.38 21.58 1.64
N PRO A 263 10.62 20.27 1.59
CA PRO A 263 9.98 19.36 0.62
C PRO A 263 8.46 19.38 0.64
N ILE A 264 7.83 19.49 1.82
CA ILE A 264 6.36 19.58 1.93
C ILE A 264 5.85 20.88 1.28
N PHE A 265 6.40 22.03 1.62
CA PHE A 265 6.01 23.30 1.01
C PHE A 265 6.26 23.32 -0.50
N GLN A 266 7.39 22.77 -0.93
CA GLN A 266 7.67 22.64 -2.36
C GLN A 266 6.62 21.79 -3.07
N ALA A 267 6.29 20.59 -2.53
CA ALA A 267 5.29 19.71 -3.12
C ALA A 267 3.89 20.37 -3.18
N ILE A 268 3.50 21.11 -2.14
CA ILE A 268 2.22 21.84 -2.10
C ILE A 268 2.12 22.80 -3.29
N LEU A 269 3.18 23.57 -3.54
CA LEU A 269 3.20 24.56 -4.63
C LEU A 269 3.30 23.90 -6.02
N GLU A 270 4.23 22.96 -6.20
CA GLU A 270 4.52 22.37 -7.50
C GLU A 270 3.39 21.46 -7.99
N HIS A 271 2.71 20.78 -7.06
CA HIS A 271 1.71 19.78 -7.41
C HIS A 271 0.29 20.21 -7.07
N ASN A 272 0.06 21.45 -6.61
CA ASN A 272 -1.25 21.96 -6.20
C ASN A 272 -1.95 20.98 -5.26
N ILE A 273 -1.29 20.62 -4.16
CA ILE A 273 -1.80 19.66 -3.18
C ILE A 273 -3.12 20.15 -2.59
N THR A 274 -4.11 19.28 -2.56
CA THR A 274 -5.43 19.60 -2.00
C THR A 274 -5.65 18.95 -0.63
N HIS A 275 -5.00 17.81 -0.38
CA HIS A 275 -5.19 17.01 0.82
C HIS A 275 -3.87 16.43 1.32
N MET A 276 -3.71 16.38 2.63
CA MET A 276 -2.64 15.65 3.30
C MET A 276 -3.07 15.31 4.74
N CYS A 277 -2.53 14.25 5.31
CA CYS A 277 -2.65 13.92 6.74
C CYS A 277 -1.28 13.96 7.39
N GLY A 278 -1.23 14.42 8.62
CA GLY A 278 0.01 14.43 9.38
C GLY A 278 -0.24 14.31 10.87
N ALA A 279 0.65 13.61 11.56
CA ALA A 279 0.66 13.61 13.02
C ALA A 279 0.89 15.04 13.56
N PRO A 280 0.51 15.35 14.82
CA PRO A 280 0.71 16.68 15.41
C PRO A 280 2.14 17.21 15.28
N ILE A 281 3.14 16.31 15.32
CA ILE A 281 4.56 16.67 15.12
C ILE A 281 4.83 17.25 13.73
N VAL A 282 4.16 16.73 12.70
CA VAL A 282 4.30 17.24 11.31
C VAL A 282 3.72 18.64 11.23
N MET A 283 2.55 18.88 11.83
CA MET A 283 1.94 20.21 11.89
C MET A 283 2.82 21.18 12.67
N GLY A 284 3.39 20.74 13.80
CA GLY A 284 4.34 21.53 14.58
C GLY A 284 5.58 21.93 13.78
N MET A 285 6.15 21.00 13.00
CA MET A 285 7.28 21.32 12.12
C MET A 285 6.92 22.35 11.05
N LEU A 286 5.75 22.25 10.43
CA LEU A 286 5.31 23.19 9.41
C LEU A 286 5.06 24.60 9.99
N VAL A 287 4.41 24.69 11.14
CA VAL A 287 4.16 25.98 11.82
C VAL A 287 5.47 26.68 12.19
N ASN A 288 6.43 25.91 12.71
CA ASN A 288 7.72 26.44 13.18
C ASN A 288 8.81 26.47 12.09
N ALA A 289 8.49 26.11 10.85
CA ALA A 289 9.43 26.17 9.75
C ALA A 289 9.99 27.59 9.54
N SER A 290 11.26 27.67 9.20
CA SER A 290 11.92 28.95 8.92
C SER A 290 11.33 29.62 7.66
N SER A 291 11.51 30.93 7.54
CA SER A 291 11.09 31.68 6.34
C SER A 291 11.79 31.20 5.05
N LYS A 292 12.96 30.55 5.17
CA LYS A 292 13.65 29.93 4.02
C LYS A 292 13.00 28.64 3.55
N GLU A 293 12.34 27.92 4.45
CA GLU A 293 11.62 26.69 4.15
C GLU A 293 10.19 26.96 3.70
N LYS A 294 9.57 28.02 4.26
CA LYS A 294 8.24 28.48 3.85
C LYS A 294 8.35 29.18 2.50
N LYS A 295 7.82 28.53 1.48
CA LYS A 295 7.68 29.18 0.15
C LYS A 295 6.29 29.81 0.10
N SER A 296 6.23 31.06 -0.32
CA SER A 296 4.99 31.82 -0.52
C SER A 296 4.36 31.51 -1.89
#